data_42e66d2b291e09900e9f5646e7e377bd
#
_entry.id   42e66d2b291e09900e9f5646e7e377bd
#
_cell.length_a   1.000
_cell.length_b   1.000
_cell.length_c   1.000
_cell.angle_alpha   90.00
_cell.angle_beta   90.00
_cell.angle_gamma   90.00
#
_symmetry.space_group_name_H-M   'P 1'
#
loop_
_entity.id
_entity.type
_entity.pdbx_description
1 polymer ?
#
loop_
_entity_poly.entity_id
_entity_poly.type
_entity_poly.pdbx_seq_one_letter_code
_entity_poly.pdbx_strand_id
1 'polypeptide(L)'
;DTIQPPFSYKGTLKGLLEYFISIHNKNVEEQKRFTLGNVTVKDDNDYISYSNSEYSCTMDAIKNKLINVHGGYLQVRYTSTGKYLDYLEDFTTKSVQTVEFGKNLLNVKITKDHTERVTALIPLGAKKKETDEEGTETETDERIDITSVNDGKNYVCDETAIQEIGW
;
A
#
# COMPACT_ATOMS: atom_id res chain seq x y z
N ASP A 1 11.89 15.42 9.34
CA ASP A 1 11.72 14.00 9.05
C ASP A 1 13.01 13.25 9.43
N THR A 2 12.91 11.95 9.62
CA THR A 2 14.03 11.07 9.97
C THR A 2 14.24 10.03 8.88
N ILE A 3 15.38 9.35 8.91
CA ILE A 3 15.72 8.35 7.89
C ILE A 3 15.47 6.96 8.44
N GLN A 4 14.76 6.15 7.68
CA GLN A 4 14.58 4.73 7.89
C GLN A 4 15.72 3.96 7.22
N PRO A 5 16.39 3.06 7.92
CA PRO A 5 17.38 2.17 7.32
C PRO A 5 16.70 1.10 6.45
N PRO A 6 17.46 0.37 5.66
CA PRO A 6 16.96 -0.85 5.02
C PRO A 6 16.32 -1.79 6.03
N PHE A 7 15.18 -2.40 5.66
CA PHE A 7 14.45 -3.28 6.57
C PHE A 7 13.75 -4.43 5.83
N SER A 8 13.45 -5.46 6.58
CA SER A 8 12.50 -6.51 6.21
C SER A 8 11.56 -6.73 7.38
N TYR A 9 10.26 -6.62 7.15
CA TYR A 9 9.23 -6.73 8.17
C TYR A 9 8.16 -7.72 7.74
N LYS A 10 7.76 -8.58 8.68
CA LYS A 10 6.62 -9.48 8.53
C LYS A 10 5.76 -9.36 9.79
N GLY A 11 4.47 -9.10 9.62
CA GLY A 11 3.55 -8.91 10.73
C GLY A 11 2.34 -8.07 10.37
N THR A 12 1.77 -7.37 11.33
CA THR A 12 0.57 -6.55 11.15
C THR A 12 0.90 -5.13 10.66
N LEU A 13 -0.06 -4.42 10.07
CA LEU A 13 0.07 -2.99 9.71
C LEU A 13 0.41 -2.13 10.93
N LYS A 14 -0.24 -2.42 12.06
CA LYS A 14 0.03 -1.75 13.34
C LYS A 14 1.49 -1.91 13.75
N GLY A 15 2.03 -3.12 13.69
CA GLY A 15 3.42 -3.39 14.06
C GLY A 15 4.42 -2.74 13.11
N LEU A 16 4.11 -2.63 11.80
CA LEU A 16 4.96 -1.90 10.85
C LEU A 16 5.00 -0.40 11.17
N LEU A 17 3.85 0.21 11.46
CA LEU A 17 3.80 1.62 11.87
C LEU A 17 4.58 1.85 13.18
N GLU A 18 4.43 0.96 14.15
CA GLU A 18 5.19 0.99 15.41
C GLU A 18 6.70 0.90 15.17
N TYR A 19 7.12 0.03 14.25
CA TYR A 19 8.52 -0.07 13.83
C TYR A 19 9.03 1.27 13.28
N PHE A 20 8.32 1.92 12.36
CA PHE A 20 8.70 3.21 11.80
C PHE A 20 8.77 4.31 12.87
N ILE A 21 7.79 4.36 13.77
CA ILE A 21 7.78 5.29 14.91
C ILE A 21 9.00 5.03 15.81
N SER A 22 9.34 3.78 16.07
CA SER A 22 10.49 3.43 16.93
C SER A 22 11.82 3.95 16.39
N ILE A 23 12.04 3.81 15.07
CA ILE A 23 13.23 4.34 14.40
C ILE A 23 13.23 5.87 14.42
N HIS A 24 12.08 6.50 14.13
CA HIS A 24 11.95 7.95 14.25
C HIS A 24 12.33 8.44 15.65
N ASN A 25 11.76 7.83 16.68
CA ASN A 25 11.97 8.23 18.08
C ASN A 25 13.41 8.07 18.56
N LYS A 26 14.16 7.13 18.00
CA LYS A 26 15.59 6.96 18.30
C LYS A 26 16.46 8.12 17.75
N ASN A 27 15.98 8.77 16.70
CA ASN A 27 16.75 9.79 15.97
C ASN A 27 16.28 11.22 16.25
N VAL A 28 15.39 11.43 17.21
CA VAL A 28 14.87 12.76 17.55
C VAL A 28 14.86 12.99 19.06
N GLU A 29 14.86 14.27 19.44
CA GLU A 29 14.67 14.71 20.81
C GLU A 29 13.29 14.29 21.35
N GLU A 30 13.16 14.15 22.65
CA GLU A 30 11.94 13.69 23.31
C GLU A 30 10.68 14.46 22.90
N GLN A 31 10.81 15.78 22.76
CA GLN A 31 9.71 16.66 22.35
C GLN A 31 9.18 16.39 20.93
N LYS A 32 9.95 15.71 20.07
CA LYS A 32 9.60 15.37 18.70
C LYS A 32 9.13 13.92 18.53
N ARG A 33 9.12 13.14 19.60
CA ARG A 33 8.71 11.73 19.60
C ARG A 33 7.21 11.58 19.47
N PHE A 34 6.82 10.46 18.93
CA PHE A 34 5.43 10.03 18.80
C PHE A 34 5.21 8.72 19.55
N THR A 35 4.03 8.56 20.11
CA THR A 35 3.52 7.28 20.59
C THR A 35 2.56 6.73 19.56
N LEU A 36 2.59 5.42 19.34
CA LEU A 36 1.59 4.77 18.49
C LEU A 36 0.21 4.98 19.11
N GLY A 37 -0.70 5.52 18.32
CA GLY A 37 -2.10 5.73 18.69
C GLY A 37 -3.02 4.62 18.21
N ASN A 38 -4.22 5.00 17.79
CA ASN A 38 -5.20 4.07 17.26
C ASN A 38 -4.83 3.65 15.84
N VAL A 39 -4.94 2.35 15.55
CA VAL A 39 -4.78 1.80 14.20
C VAL A 39 -6.06 1.03 13.88
N THR A 40 -6.87 1.57 12.96
CA THR A 40 -8.14 0.95 12.54
C THR A 40 -8.07 0.37 11.14
N VAL A 41 -7.09 0.79 10.32
CA VAL A 41 -6.83 0.19 9.01
C VAL A 41 -6.36 -1.25 9.20
N LYS A 42 -6.94 -2.16 8.45
CA LYS A 42 -6.63 -3.60 8.48
C LYS A 42 -6.24 -4.07 7.09
N ASP A 43 -5.34 -5.02 7.05
CA ASP A 43 -5.13 -5.88 5.90
C ASP A 43 -6.06 -7.08 5.98
N ASP A 44 -6.53 -7.59 4.84
CA ASP A 44 -7.52 -8.69 4.78
C ASP A 44 -7.06 -9.95 5.55
N ASN A 45 -5.75 -10.20 5.54
CA ASN A 45 -5.15 -11.36 6.22
C ASN A 45 -4.51 -11.01 7.56
N ASP A 46 -4.56 -9.74 7.99
CA ASP A 46 -3.83 -9.18 9.16
C ASP A 46 -2.34 -9.56 9.17
N TYR A 47 -1.77 -9.75 7.98
CA TYR A 47 -0.38 -10.14 7.81
C TYR A 47 0.22 -9.57 6.52
N ILE A 48 1.23 -8.74 6.68
CA ILE A 48 1.98 -8.11 5.60
C ILE A 48 3.45 -8.55 5.60
N SER A 49 4.06 -8.55 4.42
CA SER A 49 5.50 -8.78 4.26
C SER A 49 6.08 -7.68 3.37
N TYR A 50 6.82 -6.76 3.97
CA TYR A 50 7.43 -5.64 3.28
C TYR A 50 8.92 -5.55 3.55
N SER A 51 9.67 -5.14 2.53
CA SER A 51 11.09 -4.85 2.63
C SER A 51 11.45 -3.58 1.86
N ASN A 52 12.55 -2.98 2.25
CA ASN A 52 13.21 -1.93 1.50
C ASN A 52 14.72 -2.10 1.66
N SER A 53 15.44 -2.11 0.54
CA SER A 53 16.90 -2.25 0.51
C SER A 53 17.64 -0.92 0.62
N GLU A 54 16.92 0.20 0.56
CA GLU A 54 17.47 1.55 0.53
C GLU A 54 17.07 2.35 1.76
N TYR A 55 17.84 3.38 2.07
CA TYR A 55 17.44 4.40 3.04
C TYR A 55 16.34 5.28 2.48
N SER A 56 15.33 5.57 3.27
CA SER A 56 14.21 6.41 2.87
C SER A 56 13.78 7.34 4.01
N CYS A 57 13.12 8.45 3.69
CA CYS A 57 12.47 9.27 4.70
C CYS A 57 11.36 8.49 5.42
N THR A 58 11.24 8.67 6.72
CA THR A 58 10.20 7.97 7.52
C THR A 58 8.79 8.22 6.99
N MET A 59 8.49 9.47 6.63
CA MET A 59 7.16 9.79 6.08
C MET A 59 6.93 9.15 4.71
N ASP A 60 7.97 9.06 3.87
CA ASP A 60 7.85 8.39 2.57
C ASP A 60 7.69 6.87 2.74
N ALA A 61 8.39 6.27 3.69
CA ALA A 61 8.20 4.85 4.03
C ALA A 61 6.76 4.57 4.49
N ILE A 62 6.20 5.43 5.37
CA ILE A 62 4.81 5.33 5.82
C ILE A 62 3.84 5.51 4.64
N LYS A 63 4.02 6.55 3.81
CA LYS A 63 3.16 6.77 2.65
C LYS A 63 3.19 5.60 1.68
N ASN A 64 4.38 5.16 1.30
CA ASN A 64 4.55 4.16 0.25
C ASN A 64 4.19 2.74 0.69
N LYS A 65 4.36 2.40 1.97
CA LYS A 65 4.12 1.04 2.47
C LYS A 65 2.78 0.88 3.20
N LEU A 66 2.19 1.97 3.68
CA LEU A 66 0.92 1.94 4.39
C LEU A 66 -0.17 2.66 3.60
N ILE A 67 -0.10 3.98 3.46
CA ILE A 67 -1.21 4.78 2.92
C ILE A 67 -1.51 4.45 1.45
N ASN A 68 -0.49 4.40 0.60
CA ASN A 68 -0.68 4.16 -0.84
C ASN A 68 -1.14 2.73 -1.15
N VAL A 69 -0.89 1.78 -0.25
CA VAL A 69 -1.25 0.36 -0.46
C VAL A 69 -2.57 0.01 0.22
N HIS A 70 -2.76 0.44 1.47
CA HIS A 70 -3.90 0.05 2.29
C HIS A 70 -4.93 1.18 2.49
N GLY A 71 -4.65 2.36 1.92
CA GLY A 71 -5.51 3.53 2.14
C GLY A 71 -5.42 4.09 3.55
N GLY A 72 -6.48 4.77 3.98
CA GLY A 72 -6.56 5.35 5.30
C GLY A 72 -5.86 6.70 5.43
N TYR A 73 -5.86 7.22 6.65
CA TYR A 73 -5.36 8.54 6.98
C TYR A 73 -4.48 8.53 8.22
N LEU A 74 -3.42 9.34 8.22
CA LEU A 74 -2.63 9.63 9.41
C LEU A 74 -3.19 10.84 10.13
N GLN A 75 -3.35 10.74 11.43
CA GLN A 75 -3.76 11.84 12.29
C GLN A 75 -2.79 11.98 13.46
N VAL A 76 -2.30 13.20 13.68
CA VAL A 76 -1.52 13.53 14.89
C VAL A 76 -2.48 14.06 15.94
N ARG A 77 -2.51 13.39 17.09
CA ARG A 77 -3.34 13.76 18.23
C ARG A 77 -2.46 14.21 19.39
N TYR A 78 -2.69 15.40 19.88
CA TYR A 78 -1.98 15.97 21.03
C TYR A 78 -2.82 15.77 22.29
N THR A 79 -2.18 15.28 23.33
CA THR A 79 -2.79 15.08 24.64
C THR A 79 -1.89 15.65 25.73
N SER A 80 -2.37 15.68 26.97
CA SER A 80 -1.54 16.04 28.13
C SER A 80 -0.36 15.07 28.36
N THR A 81 -0.45 13.86 27.82
CA THR A 81 0.56 12.81 27.98
C THR A 81 1.52 12.68 26.80
N GLY A 82 1.30 13.42 25.71
CA GLY A 82 2.20 13.39 24.55
C GLY A 82 1.50 13.49 23.19
N LYS A 83 2.27 13.16 22.16
CA LYS A 83 1.83 13.16 20.78
C LYS A 83 1.59 11.72 20.33
N TYR A 84 0.41 11.48 19.81
CA TYR A 84 0.03 10.18 19.28
C TYR A 84 -0.11 10.26 17.75
N LEU A 85 0.36 9.22 17.08
CA LEU A 85 0.15 9.04 15.64
C LEU A 85 -0.89 7.94 15.46
N ASP A 86 -2.07 8.34 15.03
CA ASP A 86 -3.17 7.45 14.71
C ASP A 86 -3.16 7.12 13.21
N TYR A 87 -3.51 5.88 12.84
CA TYR A 87 -3.68 5.45 11.44
C TYR A 87 -5.10 4.89 11.28
N LEU A 88 -5.95 5.68 10.65
CA LEU A 88 -7.40 5.49 10.66
C LEU A 88 -7.92 5.18 9.26
N GLU A 89 -8.86 4.24 9.19
CA GLU A 89 -9.58 3.92 7.96
C GLU A 89 -10.50 5.08 7.53
N ASP A 90 -11.15 5.72 8.51
CA ASP A 90 -12.00 6.89 8.29
C ASP A 90 -11.82 7.89 9.43
N PHE A 91 -12.19 9.15 9.19
CA PHE A 91 -12.18 10.16 10.24
C PHE A 91 -13.30 9.90 11.23
N THR A 92 -12.94 9.90 12.51
CA THR A 92 -13.90 9.68 13.62
C THR A 92 -14.88 10.85 13.80
N THR A 93 -14.50 12.03 13.32
CA THR A 93 -15.31 13.25 13.44
C THR A 93 -15.72 13.73 12.05
N LYS A 94 -17.02 13.71 11.77
CA LYS A 94 -17.56 14.29 10.54
C LYS A 94 -17.93 15.75 10.79
N SER A 95 -17.55 16.63 9.85
CA SER A 95 -17.97 18.02 9.90
C SER A 95 -19.48 18.11 9.69
N VAL A 96 -20.14 18.95 10.48
CA VAL A 96 -21.55 19.32 10.27
C VAL A 96 -21.70 20.43 9.23
N GLN A 97 -20.59 21.01 8.78
CA GLN A 97 -20.61 22.07 7.78
C GLN A 97 -20.88 21.48 6.40
N THR A 98 -22.00 21.86 5.82
CA THR A 98 -22.34 21.52 4.43
C THR A 98 -21.48 22.34 3.48
N VAL A 99 -20.95 21.68 2.45
CA VAL A 99 -20.24 22.34 1.34
C VAL A 99 -21.26 22.57 0.22
N GLU A 100 -21.53 23.82 -0.09
CA GLU A 100 -22.55 24.21 -1.09
C GLU A 100 -21.94 25.16 -2.12
N PHE A 101 -22.23 24.89 -3.41
CA PHE A 101 -21.81 25.78 -4.50
C PHE A 101 -22.52 27.15 -4.37
N GLY A 102 -21.74 28.20 -4.52
CA GLY A 102 -22.24 29.56 -4.36
C GLY A 102 -22.31 30.10 -2.92
N LYS A 103 -22.04 29.26 -1.91
CA LYS A 103 -21.92 29.69 -0.50
C LYS A 103 -20.48 29.64 -0.02
N ASN A 104 -19.91 28.44 0.07
CA ASN A 104 -18.57 28.20 0.59
C ASN A 104 -17.70 27.36 -0.37
N LEU A 105 -18.23 26.98 -1.52
CA LEU A 105 -17.53 26.33 -2.60
C LEU A 105 -17.52 27.22 -3.84
N LEU A 106 -16.36 27.73 -4.21
CA LEU A 106 -16.18 28.61 -5.38
C LEU A 106 -16.02 27.81 -6.66
N ASN A 107 -15.29 26.71 -6.62
CA ASN A 107 -15.05 25.85 -7.77
C ASN A 107 -14.71 24.44 -7.34
N VAL A 108 -15.08 23.47 -8.18
CA VAL A 108 -14.67 22.06 -8.07
C VAL A 108 -14.08 21.63 -9.42
N LYS A 109 -12.84 21.14 -9.39
CA LYS A 109 -12.24 20.47 -10.55
C LYS A 109 -12.11 19.00 -10.22
N ILE A 110 -12.79 18.17 -11.00
CA ILE A 110 -12.64 16.70 -10.94
C ILE A 110 -11.78 16.30 -12.13
N THR A 111 -10.63 15.73 -11.86
CA THR A 111 -9.76 15.14 -12.89
C THR A 111 -9.80 13.64 -12.72
N LYS A 112 -10.23 12.93 -13.74
CA LYS A 112 -10.15 11.47 -13.82
C LYS A 112 -8.90 11.12 -14.60
N ASP A 113 -7.99 10.38 -13.98
CA ASP A 113 -6.81 9.85 -14.61
C ASP A 113 -6.99 8.33 -14.77
N HIS A 114 -6.93 7.86 -16.00
CA HIS A 114 -7.07 6.45 -16.36
C HIS A 114 -5.75 5.87 -16.92
N THR A 115 -4.66 6.62 -16.85
CA THR A 115 -3.39 6.27 -17.50
C THR A 115 -2.80 4.95 -17.00
N GLU A 116 -3.02 4.62 -15.72
CA GLU A 116 -2.54 3.39 -15.10
C GLU A 116 -3.64 2.33 -14.91
N ARG A 117 -4.83 2.60 -15.42
CA ARG A 117 -5.95 1.64 -15.29
C ARG A 117 -5.81 0.56 -16.36
N VAL A 118 -5.75 -0.69 -15.94
CA VAL A 118 -5.73 -1.85 -16.82
C VAL A 118 -7.05 -2.61 -16.72
N THR A 119 -7.55 -3.06 -17.86
CA THR A 119 -8.81 -3.83 -17.94
C THR A 119 -8.57 -5.33 -18.06
N ALA A 120 -7.37 -5.71 -18.46
CA ALA A 120 -6.95 -7.11 -18.54
C ALA A 120 -5.50 -7.26 -18.09
N LEU A 121 -5.18 -8.39 -17.51
CA LEU A 121 -3.85 -8.74 -16.99
C LEU A 121 -3.50 -10.17 -17.41
N ILE A 122 -2.27 -10.37 -17.87
CA ILE A 122 -1.70 -11.70 -18.13
C ILE A 122 -0.78 -12.06 -16.95
N PRO A 123 -1.22 -12.91 -16.01
CA PRO A 123 -0.36 -13.34 -14.91
C PRO A 123 0.66 -14.35 -15.43
N LEU A 124 1.94 -14.09 -15.14
CA LEU A 124 3.04 -14.96 -15.50
C LEU A 124 3.74 -15.46 -14.24
N GLY A 125 3.88 -16.77 -14.13
CA GLY A 125 4.60 -17.45 -13.06
C GLY A 125 6.11 -17.57 -13.30
N ALA A 126 6.71 -18.52 -12.61
CA ALA A 126 8.12 -18.84 -12.76
C ALA A 126 8.47 -19.33 -14.19
N LYS A 127 9.72 -19.22 -14.58
CA LYS A 127 10.22 -19.85 -15.79
C LYS A 127 10.07 -21.36 -15.68
N LYS A 128 9.74 -22.02 -16.78
CA LYS A 128 9.72 -23.48 -16.84
C LYS A 128 11.13 -24.01 -16.80
N LYS A 129 11.31 -25.17 -16.19
CA LYS A 129 12.56 -25.90 -16.19
C LYS A 129 12.42 -27.12 -17.08
N GLU A 130 13.40 -27.35 -17.90
CA GLU A 130 13.56 -28.57 -18.67
C GLU A 130 14.76 -29.36 -18.11
N THR A 131 14.58 -30.65 -17.97
CA THR A 131 15.63 -31.55 -17.51
C THR A 131 16.11 -32.33 -18.71
N ASP A 132 17.41 -32.28 -19.00
CA ASP A 132 18.02 -33.06 -20.08
C ASP A 132 18.17 -34.54 -19.67
N GLU A 133 18.62 -35.38 -20.62
CA GLU A 133 18.80 -36.81 -20.39
C GLU A 133 19.91 -37.13 -19.34
N GLU A 134 20.75 -36.14 -19.03
CA GLU A 134 21.80 -36.22 -18.02
C GLU A 134 21.33 -35.76 -16.63
N GLY A 135 20.08 -35.31 -16.50
CA GLY A 135 19.47 -34.84 -15.24
C GLY A 135 19.78 -33.37 -14.88
N THR A 136 20.31 -32.60 -15.82
CA THR A 136 20.64 -31.19 -15.62
C THR A 136 19.37 -30.35 -15.89
N GLU A 137 18.97 -29.55 -14.91
CA GLU A 137 17.84 -28.61 -15.06
C GLU A 137 18.31 -27.31 -15.72
N THR A 138 17.66 -26.95 -16.82
CA THR A 138 17.89 -25.66 -17.51
C THR A 138 16.60 -24.85 -17.50
N GLU A 139 16.68 -23.56 -17.15
CA GLU A 139 15.53 -22.64 -17.23
C GLU A 139 15.28 -22.26 -18.69
N THR A 140 14.04 -22.43 -19.14
CA THR A 140 13.59 -21.95 -20.46
C THR A 140 13.12 -20.51 -20.38
N ASP A 141 12.97 -19.86 -21.54
CA ASP A 141 12.34 -18.52 -21.60
C ASP A 141 10.83 -18.56 -21.45
N GLU A 142 10.23 -19.75 -21.52
CA GLU A 142 8.81 -19.93 -21.28
C GLU A 142 8.47 -19.78 -19.80
N ARG A 143 7.34 -19.13 -19.53
CA ARG A 143 6.79 -18.96 -18.18
C ARG A 143 5.54 -19.79 -17.99
N ILE A 144 5.30 -20.20 -16.76
CA ILE A 144 4.02 -20.79 -16.36
C ILE A 144 2.97 -19.71 -16.47
N ASP A 145 1.85 -19.99 -17.13
CA ASP A 145 0.68 -19.13 -17.22
C ASP A 145 -0.55 -19.81 -16.59
N ILE A 146 -1.68 -19.14 -16.65
CA ILE A 146 -2.93 -19.62 -16.06
C ILE A 146 -3.84 -20.37 -17.06
N THR A 147 -3.39 -20.58 -18.30
CA THR A 147 -4.21 -21.14 -19.39
C THR A 147 -4.87 -22.47 -18.99
N SER A 148 -4.12 -23.34 -18.30
CA SER A 148 -4.59 -24.66 -17.90
C SER A 148 -5.70 -24.67 -16.83
N VAL A 149 -5.80 -23.59 -16.06
CA VAL A 149 -6.75 -23.45 -14.94
C VAL A 149 -7.78 -22.34 -15.15
N ASN A 150 -7.75 -21.70 -16.31
CA ASN A 150 -8.58 -20.55 -16.65
C ASN A 150 -9.30 -20.72 -18.02
N ASP A 151 -9.91 -21.88 -18.21
CA ASP A 151 -10.74 -22.21 -19.40
C ASP A 151 -10.02 -21.93 -20.75
N GLY A 152 -8.70 -22.16 -20.82
CA GLY A 152 -7.89 -21.93 -22.00
C GLY A 152 -7.51 -20.46 -22.25
N LYS A 153 -7.84 -19.54 -21.34
CA LYS A 153 -7.45 -18.13 -21.43
C LYS A 153 -6.19 -17.86 -20.60
N ASN A 154 -5.22 -17.20 -21.19
CA ASN A 154 -3.99 -16.81 -20.49
C ASN A 154 -4.09 -15.47 -19.75
N TYR A 155 -5.27 -14.86 -19.69
CA TYR A 155 -5.52 -13.56 -19.06
C TYR A 155 -6.74 -13.60 -18.13
N VAL A 156 -6.79 -12.68 -17.20
CA VAL A 156 -7.97 -12.30 -16.43
C VAL A 156 -8.37 -10.88 -16.81
N CYS A 157 -9.67 -10.60 -16.83
CA CYS A 157 -10.17 -9.27 -17.17
C CYS A 157 -11.30 -8.84 -16.24
N ASP A 158 -11.48 -7.53 -16.13
CA ASP A 158 -12.62 -6.90 -15.50
C ASP A 158 -13.61 -6.49 -16.60
N GLU A 159 -14.67 -7.27 -16.77
CA GLU A 159 -15.68 -7.02 -17.83
C GLU A 159 -16.38 -5.67 -17.63
N THR A 160 -16.57 -5.22 -16.41
CA THR A 160 -17.17 -3.91 -16.13
C THR A 160 -16.25 -2.79 -16.57
N ALA A 161 -14.96 -2.90 -16.24
CA ALA A 161 -13.98 -1.92 -16.67
C ALA A 161 -13.82 -1.90 -18.20
N ILE A 162 -13.89 -3.06 -18.87
CA ILE A 162 -13.87 -3.15 -20.35
C ILE A 162 -15.05 -2.42 -20.99
N GLN A 163 -16.25 -2.55 -20.39
CA GLN A 163 -17.44 -1.84 -20.90
C GLN A 163 -17.33 -0.33 -20.72
N GLU A 164 -16.67 0.14 -19.66
CA GLU A 164 -16.52 1.57 -19.37
C GLU A 164 -15.43 2.26 -20.19
N ILE A 165 -14.31 1.62 -20.42
CA ILE A 165 -13.10 2.26 -21.00
C ILE A 165 -12.47 1.50 -22.17
N GLY A 166 -12.98 0.32 -22.52
CA GLY A 166 -12.47 -0.53 -23.60
C GLY A 166 -11.36 -1.50 -23.18
N TRP A 167 -10.81 -2.17 -24.17
CA TRP A 167 -9.67 -3.09 -24.02
C TRP A 167 -8.36 -2.33 -23.95
#